data_ae64257011ea87b98d34620a1e1b9601
#
_entry.id   ae64257011ea87b98d34620a1e1b9601
#
_cell.length_a   1.000
_cell.length_b   1.000
_cell.length_c   1.000
_cell.angle_alpha   90.00
_cell.angle_beta   90.00
_cell.angle_gamma   90.00
#
_symmetry.space_group_name_H-M   'P 1'
#
loop_
_entity.id
_entity.type
_entity.pdbx_description
1 polymer ?
#
loop_
_entity_poly.entity_id
_entity_poly.type
_entity_poly.pdbx_seq_one_letter_code
_entity_poly.pdbx_strand_id
1 'polypeptide(L)'
;MISVATNDLTRVYKIRGANPDVLALDHVSMNVEEGEIHGLLGPNGAGKTTLVKVLSTVLLPTSGTASVLDFDVVRDTNRVRQMIGVVLGGDRGVYWRLTGRENLEYWSALYKVPARTAKRRVTELLGMVGLADRADHLVEGYSRGMKQRLHLARGLVGDPQVLFLDEPTSGMDPVAALEFRRLVTDLRAQGKTILLTTHDMAEAEAVCDRVTLIDRGKILAVETPNSLGRMVAQFERIDFQGGTDDLLQILASVPGVASAKLMPDGRHRVELESESASRQVLEVLVSAGVSAINTSRPSLEEVYLHVIGNRTE
;
A
#
# COMPACT_ATOMS: atom_id res chain seq x y z
N MET A 1 -1.22 -17.67 -10.22
CA MET A 1 0.23 -17.99 -10.18
C MET A 1 0.94 -16.97 -9.32
N ILE A 2 2.17 -17.29 -8.79
CA ILE A 2 2.94 -16.34 -7.98
C ILE A 2 3.76 -15.48 -8.92
N SER A 3 3.56 -14.15 -8.88
CA SER A 3 4.31 -13.19 -9.69
C SER A 3 5.56 -12.66 -8.98
N VAL A 4 5.54 -12.56 -7.64
CA VAL A 4 6.71 -12.13 -6.84
C VAL A 4 6.82 -13.06 -5.64
N ALA A 5 8.01 -13.58 -5.38
CA ALA A 5 8.28 -14.39 -4.21
C ALA A 5 9.59 -13.98 -3.54
N THR A 6 9.61 -14.02 -2.22
CA THR A 6 10.84 -13.92 -1.41
C THR A 6 10.88 -15.08 -0.43
N ASN A 7 12.09 -15.58 -0.16
CA ASN A 7 12.33 -16.67 0.79
C ASN A 7 13.53 -16.34 1.66
N ASP A 8 13.30 -16.17 2.96
CA ASP A 8 14.30 -15.81 3.98
C ASP A 8 15.19 -14.62 3.58
N LEU A 9 14.59 -13.65 2.86
CA LEU A 9 15.31 -12.55 2.27
C LEU A 9 15.84 -11.62 3.36
N THR A 10 17.17 -11.45 3.39
CA THR A 10 17.83 -10.60 4.38
C THR A 10 18.67 -9.53 3.70
N ARG A 11 18.63 -8.30 4.24
CA ARG A 11 19.50 -7.22 3.81
C ARG A 11 20.08 -6.46 4.98
N VAL A 12 21.42 -6.47 5.06
CA VAL A 12 22.21 -5.72 6.04
C VAL A 12 22.97 -4.61 5.33
N TYR A 13 22.88 -3.38 5.84
CA TYR A 13 23.71 -2.26 5.41
C TYR A 13 24.90 -2.10 6.35
N LYS A 14 26.11 -2.23 5.79
CA LYS A 14 27.35 -1.94 6.50
C LYS A 14 27.65 -0.44 6.43
N ILE A 15 27.64 0.23 7.57
CA ILE A 15 27.95 1.66 7.65
C ILE A 15 29.41 1.81 8.09
N ARG A 16 30.26 2.38 7.20
CA ARG A 16 31.66 2.66 7.57
C ARG A 16 31.73 3.63 8.75
N GLY A 17 32.37 3.22 9.84
CA GLY A 17 32.57 4.06 11.03
C GLY A 17 31.39 4.10 12.01
N ALA A 18 30.31 3.35 11.74
CA ALA A 18 29.21 3.17 12.68
C ALA A 18 29.10 1.69 13.12
N ASN A 19 28.85 1.48 14.40
CA ASN A 19 28.54 0.17 14.96
C ASN A 19 27.21 0.33 15.74
N PRO A 20 26.17 -0.46 15.51
CA PRO A 20 26.08 -1.70 14.71
C PRO A 20 25.68 -1.48 13.23
N ASP A 21 25.86 -2.54 12.40
CA ASP A 21 25.28 -2.65 11.05
C ASP A 21 23.75 -2.52 11.11
N VAL A 22 23.14 -1.97 10.06
CA VAL A 22 21.67 -1.79 9.99
C VAL A 22 21.04 -2.99 9.28
N LEU A 23 20.29 -3.79 10.01
CA LEU A 23 19.47 -4.89 9.48
C LEU A 23 18.16 -4.29 8.92
N ALA A 24 18.07 -4.16 7.62
CA ALA A 24 16.93 -3.52 6.95
C ALA A 24 15.84 -4.51 6.51
N LEU A 25 16.21 -5.77 6.23
CA LEU A 25 15.30 -6.90 6.01
C LEU A 25 15.81 -8.08 6.80
N ASP A 26 14.95 -8.75 7.54
CA ASP A 26 15.23 -9.84 8.45
C ASP A 26 14.35 -11.06 8.13
N HIS A 27 14.88 -11.99 7.33
CA HIS A 27 14.22 -13.25 6.94
C HIS A 27 12.80 -13.03 6.33
N VAL A 28 12.68 -12.06 5.42
CA VAL A 28 11.41 -11.69 4.79
C VAL A 28 11.00 -12.76 3.78
N SER A 29 9.86 -13.43 4.05
CA SER A 29 9.25 -14.43 3.17
C SER A 29 7.82 -14.00 2.84
N MET A 30 7.52 -13.69 1.57
CA MET A 30 6.20 -13.28 1.10
C MET A 30 5.98 -13.66 -0.36
N ASN A 31 4.71 -13.73 -0.76
CA ASN A 31 4.29 -14.01 -2.12
C ASN A 31 3.25 -12.99 -2.58
N VAL A 32 3.38 -12.53 -3.83
CA VAL A 32 2.38 -11.71 -4.53
C VAL A 32 1.81 -12.55 -5.67
N GLU A 33 0.48 -12.64 -5.73
CA GLU A 33 -0.21 -13.40 -6.76
C GLU A 33 -0.33 -12.61 -8.07
N GLU A 34 -0.53 -13.31 -9.17
CA GLU A 34 -0.71 -12.70 -10.48
C GLU A 34 -2.02 -11.89 -10.52
N GLY A 35 -1.94 -10.65 -11.01
CA GLY A 35 -3.08 -9.77 -11.18
C GLY A 35 -3.64 -9.16 -9.88
N GLU A 36 -2.94 -9.31 -8.74
CA GLU A 36 -3.34 -8.63 -7.50
C GLU A 36 -2.63 -7.28 -7.31
N ILE A 37 -3.27 -6.39 -6.56
CA ILE A 37 -2.62 -5.26 -5.91
C ILE A 37 -2.24 -5.71 -4.50
N HIS A 38 -0.96 -5.92 -4.26
CA HIS A 38 -0.43 -6.30 -2.96
C HIS A 38 0.17 -5.09 -2.25
N GLY A 39 -0.37 -4.74 -1.08
CA GLY A 39 0.12 -3.66 -0.24
C GLY A 39 1.27 -4.12 0.66
N LEU A 40 2.38 -3.39 0.69
CA LEU A 40 3.41 -3.52 1.71
C LEU A 40 3.30 -2.33 2.67
N LEU A 41 2.73 -2.56 3.83
CA LEU A 41 2.30 -1.55 4.77
C LEU A 41 3.19 -1.55 6.01
N GLY A 42 3.66 -0.38 6.41
CA GLY A 42 4.48 -0.22 7.61
C GLY A 42 5.03 1.20 7.76
N PRO A 43 5.63 1.54 8.91
CA PRO A 43 6.17 2.87 9.16
C PRO A 43 7.39 3.18 8.30
N ASN A 44 7.83 4.43 8.37
CA ASN A 44 9.09 4.82 7.77
C ASN A 44 10.25 4.07 8.43
N GLY A 45 11.17 3.54 7.61
CA GLY A 45 12.27 2.71 8.10
C GLY A 45 11.94 1.22 8.32
N ALA A 46 10.71 0.77 8.08
CA ALA A 46 10.32 -0.64 8.23
C ALA A 46 10.99 -1.60 7.23
N GLY A 47 11.63 -1.10 6.16
CA GLY A 47 12.29 -1.92 5.14
C GLY A 47 11.59 -1.93 3.78
N LYS A 48 10.43 -1.28 3.63
CA LYS A 48 9.61 -1.26 2.39
C LYS A 48 10.40 -0.93 1.13
N THR A 49 11.02 0.26 1.10
CA THR A 49 11.86 0.70 -0.03
C THR A 49 13.06 -0.22 -0.27
N THR A 50 13.62 -0.83 0.79
CA THR A 50 14.72 -1.79 0.66
C THR A 50 14.25 -3.05 -0.07
N LEU A 51 13.08 -3.57 0.28
CA LEU A 51 12.49 -4.73 -0.38
C LEU A 51 12.21 -4.43 -1.86
N VAL A 52 11.57 -3.30 -2.17
CA VAL A 52 11.34 -2.86 -3.57
C VAL A 52 12.65 -2.75 -4.35
N LYS A 53 13.72 -2.20 -3.74
CA LYS A 53 15.04 -2.12 -4.40
C LYS A 53 15.66 -3.48 -4.68
N VAL A 54 15.48 -4.47 -3.81
CA VAL A 54 15.95 -5.84 -4.05
C VAL A 54 15.15 -6.47 -5.18
N LEU A 55 13.82 -6.45 -5.11
CA LEU A 55 12.93 -7.01 -6.14
C LEU A 55 13.14 -6.36 -7.50
N SER A 56 13.41 -5.05 -7.54
CA SER A 56 13.69 -4.32 -8.78
C SER A 56 15.14 -4.44 -9.27
N THR A 57 15.94 -5.33 -8.66
CA THR A 57 17.34 -5.58 -9.03
C THR A 57 18.30 -4.39 -8.85
N VAL A 58 17.88 -3.35 -8.14
CA VAL A 58 18.72 -2.17 -7.82
C VAL A 58 19.68 -2.46 -6.68
N LEU A 59 19.30 -3.38 -5.80
CA LEU A 59 20.05 -3.74 -4.60
C LEU A 59 20.18 -5.27 -4.51
N LEU A 60 21.38 -5.77 -4.20
CA LEU A 60 21.59 -7.18 -3.95
C LEU A 60 21.14 -7.55 -2.53
N PRO A 61 20.52 -8.72 -2.31
CA PRO A 61 20.28 -9.24 -0.96
C PRO A 61 21.60 -9.60 -0.27
N THR A 62 21.59 -9.66 1.05
CA THR A 62 22.72 -10.21 1.83
C THR A 62 22.64 -11.74 1.90
N SER A 63 21.43 -12.27 2.07
CA SER A 63 21.13 -13.71 2.02
C SER A 63 19.66 -13.93 1.65
N GLY A 64 19.25 -15.18 1.47
CA GLY A 64 17.93 -15.54 0.98
C GLY A 64 17.79 -15.37 -0.53
N THR A 65 16.59 -15.55 -1.04
CA THR A 65 16.30 -15.48 -2.47
C THR A 65 15.05 -14.60 -2.74
N ALA A 66 15.00 -14.03 -3.94
CA ALA A 66 13.83 -13.34 -4.45
C ALA A 66 13.67 -13.63 -5.93
N SER A 67 12.42 -13.76 -6.38
CA SER A 67 12.09 -13.98 -7.79
C SER A 67 10.92 -13.11 -8.24
N VAL A 68 10.90 -12.78 -9.52
CA VAL A 68 9.79 -12.11 -10.21
C VAL A 68 9.47 -12.91 -11.45
N LEU A 69 8.21 -13.37 -11.59
CA LEU A 69 7.74 -14.24 -12.68
C LEU A 69 8.69 -15.44 -12.89
N ASP A 70 9.02 -16.13 -11.79
CA ASP A 70 9.93 -17.27 -11.70
C ASP A 70 11.41 -16.98 -12.04
N PHE A 71 11.79 -15.73 -12.34
CA PHE A 71 13.18 -15.34 -12.59
C PHE A 71 13.84 -14.81 -11.30
N ASP A 72 15.01 -15.36 -10.96
CA ASP A 72 15.81 -14.92 -9.80
C ASP A 72 16.34 -13.48 -10.03
N VAL A 73 16.11 -12.60 -9.06
CA VAL A 73 16.47 -11.17 -9.18
C VAL A 73 17.98 -10.92 -9.26
N VAL A 74 18.81 -11.90 -8.84
CA VAL A 74 20.27 -11.80 -8.89
C VAL A 74 20.83 -12.46 -10.15
N ARG A 75 20.36 -13.67 -10.48
CA ARG A 75 20.87 -14.46 -11.61
C ARG A 75 20.29 -14.02 -12.94
N ASP A 76 19.00 -13.68 -12.97
CA ASP A 76 18.26 -13.34 -14.17
C ASP A 76 17.95 -11.85 -14.29
N THR A 77 18.80 -10.98 -13.73
CA THR A 77 18.59 -9.51 -13.61
C THR A 77 18.06 -8.86 -14.87
N ASN A 78 18.60 -9.21 -16.05
CA ASN A 78 18.19 -8.61 -17.33
C ASN A 78 16.76 -9.01 -17.74
N ARG A 79 16.34 -10.23 -17.45
CA ARG A 79 14.98 -10.72 -17.70
C ARG A 79 13.99 -10.03 -16.77
N VAL A 80 14.30 -10.00 -15.47
CA VAL A 80 13.49 -9.31 -14.48
C VAL A 80 13.26 -7.85 -14.88
N ARG A 81 14.32 -7.11 -15.25
CA ARG A 81 14.22 -5.70 -15.67
C ARG A 81 13.33 -5.45 -16.87
N GLN A 82 13.18 -6.42 -17.76
CA GLN A 82 12.28 -6.31 -18.91
C GLN A 82 10.80 -6.51 -18.55
N MET A 83 10.53 -7.18 -17.44
CA MET A 83 9.19 -7.57 -17.02
C MET A 83 8.61 -6.65 -15.95
N ILE A 84 9.43 -5.77 -15.37
CA ILE A 84 9.03 -4.89 -14.29
C ILE A 84 8.97 -3.42 -14.70
N GLY A 85 8.02 -2.69 -14.13
CA GLY A 85 8.01 -1.24 -14.08
C GLY A 85 8.23 -0.76 -12.66
N VAL A 86 9.02 0.30 -12.47
CA VAL A 86 9.36 0.80 -11.14
C VAL A 86 9.07 2.28 -11.03
N VAL A 87 8.27 2.63 -10.03
CA VAL A 87 7.96 4.00 -9.63
C VAL A 87 8.46 4.18 -8.21
N LEU A 88 9.62 4.79 -8.05
CA LEU A 88 10.17 5.13 -6.74
C LEU A 88 9.67 6.52 -6.32
N GLY A 89 9.46 6.71 -5.03
CA GLY A 89 9.08 8.01 -4.48
C GLY A 89 10.11 9.10 -4.76
N GLY A 90 9.63 10.35 -4.88
CA GLY A 90 10.44 11.54 -5.16
C GLY A 90 10.61 11.86 -6.65
N ASP A 91 11.32 12.95 -6.95
CA ASP A 91 11.43 13.51 -8.31
C ASP A 91 12.50 12.83 -9.20
N ARG A 92 13.04 11.67 -8.77
CA ARG A 92 14.10 10.99 -9.49
C ARG A 92 13.60 10.25 -10.73
N GLY A 93 14.25 10.51 -11.87
CA GLY A 93 13.96 9.79 -13.13
C GLY A 93 12.95 10.48 -14.03
N VAL A 94 12.60 11.74 -13.73
CA VAL A 94 11.93 12.65 -14.65
C VAL A 94 12.81 13.88 -14.83
N TYR A 95 12.96 14.32 -16.08
CA TYR A 95 13.81 15.44 -16.44
C TYR A 95 12.95 16.70 -16.56
N TRP A 96 13.15 17.67 -15.69
CA TRP A 96 12.27 18.85 -15.55
C TRP A 96 12.36 19.81 -16.74
N ARG A 97 13.54 19.83 -17.43
CA ARG A 97 13.78 20.64 -18.62
C ARG A 97 13.30 20.00 -19.93
N LEU A 98 12.72 18.81 -19.85
CA LEU A 98 12.04 18.14 -20.96
C LEU A 98 10.53 18.26 -20.76
N THR A 99 9.80 18.20 -21.86
CA THR A 99 8.33 18.05 -21.85
C THR A 99 7.92 16.66 -21.34
N GLY A 100 6.64 16.46 -21.00
CA GLY A 100 6.13 15.15 -20.62
C GLY A 100 6.35 14.11 -21.74
N ARG A 101 6.12 14.52 -22.99
CA ARG A 101 6.34 13.69 -24.16
C ARG A 101 7.81 13.29 -24.34
N GLU A 102 8.71 14.27 -24.34
CA GLU A 102 10.15 14.02 -24.47
C GLU A 102 10.70 13.13 -23.35
N ASN A 103 10.19 13.26 -22.14
CA ASN A 103 10.53 12.35 -21.05
C ASN A 103 10.19 10.91 -21.40
N LEU A 104 8.96 10.64 -21.87
CA LEU A 104 8.54 9.28 -22.21
C LEU A 104 9.25 8.74 -23.47
N GLU A 105 9.54 9.59 -24.45
CA GLU A 105 10.34 9.23 -25.63
C GLU A 105 11.77 8.84 -25.24
N TYR A 106 12.41 9.61 -24.35
CA TYR A 106 13.73 9.30 -23.80
C TYR A 106 13.74 7.93 -23.12
N TRP A 107 12.76 7.68 -22.23
CA TRP A 107 12.65 6.39 -21.54
C TRP A 107 12.30 5.26 -22.49
N SER A 108 11.48 5.51 -23.53
CA SER A 108 11.20 4.52 -24.58
C SER A 108 12.48 4.05 -25.28
N ALA A 109 13.39 4.97 -25.57
CA ALA A 109 14.69 4.65 -26.16
C ALA A 109 15.56 3.83 -25.19
N LEU A 110 15.60 4.19 -23.90
CA LEU A 110 16.35 3.45 -22.89
C LEU A 110 15.82 2.02 -22.68
N TYR A 111 14.49 1.84 -22.69
CA TYR A 111 13.84 0.52 -22.61
C TYR A 111 13.86 -0.24 -23.95
N LYS A 112 14.52 0.32 -24.99
CA LYS A 112 14.64 -0.28 -26.33
C LYS A 112 13.28 -0.58 -26.96
N VAL A 113 12.27 0.24 -26.69
CA VAL A 113 10.97 0.15 -27.36
C VAL A 113 11.20 0.49 -28.87
N PRO A 114 10.74 -0.35 -29.80
CA PRO A 114 10.95 -0.09 -31.23
C PRO A 114 10.37 1.27 -31.66
N ALA A 115 11.14 2.06 -32.41
CA ALA A 115 10.76 3.43 -32.80
C ALA A 115 9.37 3.52 -33.44
N ARG A 116 8.96 2.47 -34.20
CA ARG A 116 7.64 2.39 -34.85
C ARG A 116 6.48 2.42 -33.84
N THR A 117 6.68 1.84 -32.66
CA THR A 117 5.66 1.71 -31.61
C THR A 117 5.81 2.76 -30.54
N ALA A 118 7.03 3.29 -30.31
CA ALA A 118 7.34 4.23 -29.23
C ALA A 118 6.43 5.48 -29.26
N LYS A 119 6.30 6.14 -30.44
CA LYS A 119 5.48 7.35 -30.56
C LYS A 119 4.01 7.11 -30.23
N ARG A 120 3.44 5.99 -30.69
CA ARG A 120 2.07 5.60 -30.36
C ARG A 120 1.95 5.27 -28.87
N ARG A 121 2.86 4.48 -28.33
CA ARG A 121 2.88 4.11 -26.91
C ARG A 121 2.97 5.32 -25.99
N VAL A 122 3.82 6.29 -26.30
CA VAL A 122 3.95 7.55 -25.57
C VAL A 122 2.63 8.32 -25.54
N THR A 123 1.95 8.42 -26.68
CA THR A 123 0.65 9.11 -26.77
C THR A 123 -0.43 8.39 -25.96
N GLU A 124 -0.50 7.06 -26.07
CA GLU A 124 -1.41 6.22 -25.29
C GLU A 124 -1.19 6.38 -23.78
N LEU A 125 0.07 6.34 -23.33
CA LEU A 125 0.43 6.48 -21.91
C LEU A 125 0.10 7.87 -21.38
N LEU A 126 0.39 8.94 -22.12
CA LEU A 126 0.03 10.31 -21.72
C LEU A 126 -1.50 10.48 -21.59
N GLY A 127 -2.26 9.86 -22.50
CA GLY A 127 -3.72 9.81 -22.41
C GLY A 127 -4.18 9.02 -21.18
N MET A 128 -3.63 7.83 -20.97
CA MET A 128 -3.97 6.95 -19.82
C MET A 128 -3.79 7.66 -18.49
N VAL A 129 -2.70 8.39 -18.29
CA VAL A 129 -2.41 9.09 -17.04
C VAL A 129 -3.01 10.51 -16.99
N GLY A 130 -3.86 10.90 -17.95
CA GLY A 130 -4.52 12.20 -17.98
C GLY A 130 -3.57 13.39 -18.16
N LEU A 131 -2.51 13.21 -18.95
CA LEU A 131 -1.51 14.26 -19.22
C LEU A 131 -1.46 14.64 -20.72
N ALA A 132 -2.44 14.24 -21.53
CA ALA A 132 -2.47 14.52 -22.96
C ALA A 132 -2.38 16.02 -23.27
N ASP A 133 -3.20 16.86 -22.58
CA ASP A 133 -3.25 18.31 -22.78
C ASP A 133 -2.01 19.04 -22.24
N ARG A 134 -1.19 18.37 -21.47
CA ARG A 134 0.06 18.89 -20.89
C ARG A 134 1.31 18.23 -21.48
N ALA A 135 1.14 17.32 -22.44
CA ALA A 135 2.21 16.50 -23.00
C ALA A 135 3.43 17.32 -23.46
N ASP A 136 3.20 18.47 -24.08
CA ASP A 136 4.21 19.32 -24.69
C ASP A 136 4.63 20.52 -23.83
N HIS A 137 4.25 20.52 -22.51
CA HIS A 137 4.71 21.48 -21.53
C HIS A 137 5.91 20.92 -20.75
N LEU A 138 6.81 21.81 -20.33
CA LEU A 138 7.97 21.45 -19.50
C LEU A 138 7.52 20.86 -18.14
N VAL A 139 8.18 19.80 -17.72
CA VAL A 139 7.84 19.07 -16.47
C VAL A 139 8.13 19.91 -15.22
N GLU A 140 8.99 20.94 -15.30
CA GLU A 140 9.19 21.84 -14.16
C GLU A 140 7.89 22.54 -13.74
N GLY A 141 6.98 22.83 -14.68
CA GLY A 141 5.66 23.42 -14.42
C GLY A 141 4.58 22.42 -13.96
N TYR A 142 4.90 21.14 -13.83
CA TYR A 142 3.94 20.14 -13.40
C TYR A 142 3.71 20.17 -11.90
N SER A 143 2.45 20.01 -11.46
CA SER A 143 2.13 19.75 -10.06
C SER A 143 2.74 18.42 -9.61
N ARG A 144 2.80 18.19 -8.28
CA ARG A 144 3.29 16.92 -7.73
C ARG A 144 2.50 15.72 -8.26
N GLY A 145 1.17 15.80 -8.29
CA GLY A 145 0.32 14.76 -8.86
C GLY A 145 0.58 14.51 -10.34
N MET A 146 0.79 15.56 -11.14
CA MET A 146 1.16 15.42 -12.56
C MET A 146 2.53 14.73 -12.73
N LYS A 147 3.53 15.11 -11.92
CA LYS A 147 4.85 14.44 -11.93
C LYS A 147 4.72 12.97 -11.58
N GLN A 148 3.94 12.63 -10.59
CA GLN A 148 3.77 11.24 -10.17
C GLN A 148 3.02 10.41 -11.22
N ARG A 149 2.01 10.98 -11.88
CA ARG A 149 1.35 10.35 -13.05
C ARG A 149 2.31 10.15 -14.22
N LEU A 150 3.24 11.09 -14.46
CA LEU A 150 4.30 10.93 -15.44
C LEU A 150 5.30 9.82 -15.04
N HIS A 151 5.63 9.69 -13.74
CA HIS A 151 6.45 8.58 -13.23
C HIS A 151 5.77 7.23 -13.47
N LEU A 152 4.45 7.15 -13.27
CA LEU A 152 3.67 5.95 -13.57
C LEU A 152 3.73 5.63 -15.08
N ALA A 153 3.47 6.61 -15.93
CA ALA A 153 3.58 6.45 -17.38
C ALA A 153 4.98 5.97 -17.81
N ARG A 154 6.04 6.53 -17.21
CA ARG A 154 7.42 6.05 -17.41
C ARG A 154 7.59 4.59 -17.02
N GLY A 155 7.09 4.18 -15.88
CA GLY A 155 7.13 2.79 -15.42
C GLY A 155 6.42 1.82 -16.39
N LEU A 156 5.43 2.31 -17.12
CA LEU A 156 4.63 1.54 -18.07
C LEU A 156 5.19 1.51 -19.51
N VAL A 157 6.24 2.28 -19.80
CA VAL A 157 6.80 2.39 -21.16
C VAL A 157 7.17 1.04 -21.77
N GLY A 158 7.81 0.16 -21.00
CA GLY A 158 8.24 -1.17 -21.44
C GLY A 158 7.12 -2.23 -21.44
N ASP A 159 5.88 -1.85 -21.16
CA ASP A 159 4.74 -2.76 -21.02
C ASP A 159 4.98 -3.88 -19.99
N PRO A 160 5.39 -3.55 -18.75
CA PRO A 160 5.72 -4.53 -17.74
C PRO A 160 4.50 -5.36 -17.32
N GLN A 161 4.76 -6.59 -16.84
CA GLN A 161 3.74 -7.43 -16.21
C GLN A 161 3.59 -7.12 -14.71
N VAL A 162 4.68 -6.72 -14.06
CA VAL A 162 4.73 -6.40 -12.62
C VAL A 162 5.13 -4.94 -12.43
N LEU A 163 4.41 -4.23 -11.57
CA LEU A 163 4.70 -2.85 -11.19
C LEU A 163 5.09 -2.78 -9.71
N PHE A 164 6.18 -2.10 -9.42
CA PHE A 164 6.60 -1.73 -8.08
C PHE A 164 6.36 -0.23 -7.87
N LEU A 165 5.46 0.13 -6.97
CA LEU A 165 5.09 1.51 -6.64
C LEU A 165 5.51 1.81 -5.20
N ASP A 166 6.56 2.61 -5.01
CA ASP A 166 7.09 2.94 -3.69
C ASP A 166 6.54 4.29 -3.22
N GLU A 167 5.62 4.26 -2.27
CA GLU A 167 4.90 5.41 -1.70
C GLU A 167 4.33 6.37 -2.77
N PRO A 168 3.55 5.89 -3.74
CA PRO A 168 3.22 6.63 -4.95
C PRO A 168 2.34 7.86 -4.72
N THR A 169 1.53 7.90 -3.68
CA THR A 169 0.61 9.02 -3.37
C THR A 169 1.15 9.96 -2.30
N SER A 170 2.35 9.68 -1.75
CA SER A 170 2.94 10.47 -0.67
C SER A 170 3.06 11.95 -1.04
N GLY A 171 2.42 12.80 -0.21
CA GLY A 171 2.41 14.27 -0.37
C GLY A 171 1.64 14.79 -1.59
N MET A 172 0.74 14.00 -2.16
CA MET A 172 -0.29 14.49 -3.07
C MET A 172 -1.43 15.12 -2.28
N ASP A 173 -2.17 16.02 -2.94
CA ASP A 173 -3.48 16.43 -2.44
C ASP A 173 -4.49 15.27 -2.54
N PRO A 174 -5.59 15.29 -1.75
CA PRO A 174 -6.54 14.19 -1.71
C PRO A 174 -7.19 13.85 -3.06
N VAL A 175 -7.42 14.86 -3.92
CA VAL A 175 -8.03 14.66 -5.24
C VAL A 175 -7.06 13.94 -6.17
N ALA A 176 -5.82 14.43 -6.25
CA ALA A 176 -4.78 13.80 -7.05
C ALA A 176 -4.48 12.36 -6.58
N ALA A 177 -4.48 12.11 -5.27
CA ALA A 177 -4.31 10.77 -4.70
C ALA A 177 -5.45 9.83 -5.11
N LEU A 178 -6.70 10.31 -5.07
CA LEU A 178 -7.87 9.54 -5.51
C LEU A 178 -7.78 9.18 -7.00
N GLU A 179 -7.41 10.14 -7.86
CA GLU A 179 -7.21 9.90 -9.29
C GLU A 179 -6.09 8.87 -9.53
N PHE A 180 -4.99 8.97 -8.78
CA PHE A 180 -3.89 8.01 -8.90
C PHE A 180 -4.31 6.59 -8.48
N ARG A 181 -5.07 6.44 -7.39
CA ARG A 181 -5.62 5.15 -6.95
C ARG A 181 -6.51 4.51 -8.03
N ARG A 182 -7.32 5.30 -8.73
CA ARG A 182 -8.13 4.81 -9.86
C ARG A 182 -7.24 4.27 -10.99
N LEU A 183 -6.18 4.99 -11.35
CA LEU A 183 -5.22 4.51 -12.35
C LEU A 183 -4.58 3.17 -11.95
N VAL A 184 -4.23 3.00 -10.68
CA VAL A 184 -3.68 1.74 -10.16
C VAL A 184 -4.70 0.60 -10.27
N THR A 185 -5.96 0.86 -9.91
CA THR A 185 -7.05 -0.12 -10.04
C THR A 185 -7.32 -0.50 -11.51
N ASP A 186 -7.29 0.48 -12.42
CA ASP A 186 -7.47 0.25 -13.86
C ASP A 186 -6.33 -0.61 -14.44
N LEU A 187 -5.09 -0.41 -13.98
CA LEU A 187 -3.95 -1.23 -14.38
C LEU A 187 -4.09 -2.68 -13.91
N ARG A 188 -4.58 -2.89 -12.68
CA ARG A 188 -4.92 -4.23 -12.18
C ARG A 188 -6.00 -4.88 -13.05
N ALA A 189 -7.06 -4.16 -13.40
CA ALA A 189 -8.13 -4.66 -14.27
C ALA A 189 -7.61 -5.06 -15.68
N GLN A 190 -6.48 -4.47 -16.12
CA GLN A 190 -5.77 -4.87 -17.33
C GLN A 190 -4.82 -6.07 -17.15
N GLY A 191 -4.85 -6.73 -15.98
CA GLY A 191 -4.04 -7.91 -15.67
C GLY A 191 -2.63 -7.61 -15.16
N LYS A 192 -2.31 -6.38 -14.78
CA LYS A 192 -1.00 -6.06 -14.16
C LYS A 192 -0.98 -6.53 -12.72
N THR A 193 0.14 -7.10 -12.29
CA THR A 193 0.45 -7.36 -10.87
C THR A 193 1.12 -6.14 -10.28
N ILE A 194 0.70 -5.70 -9.09
CA ILE A 194 1.19 -4.45 -8.51
C ILE A 194 1.61 -4.70 -7.05
N LEU A 195 2.87 -4.41 -6.72
CA LEU A 195 3.33 -4.29 -5.34
C LEU A 195 3.42 -2.80 -5.00
N LEU A 196 2.57 -2.36 -4.09
CA LEU A 196 2.46 -0.97 -3.65
C LEU A 196 2.97 -0.86 -2.22
N THR A 197 3.94 0.03 -1.96
CA THR A 197 4.33 0.33 -0.59
C THR A 197 3.63 1.60 -0.12
N THR A 198 3.17 1.59 1.12
CA THR A 198 2.57 2.76 1.75
C THR A 198 2.73 2.72 3.26
N HIS A 199 2.61 3.87 3.89
CA HIS A 199 2.39 4.01 5.34
C HIS A 199 0.96 4.51 5.64
N ASP A 200 0.19 4.80 4.58
CA ASP A 200 -1.21 5.23 4.68
C ASP A 200 -2.14 3.99 4.65
N MET A 201 -2.74 3.72 5.80
CA MET A 201 -3.66 2.59 6.00
C MET A 201 -4.91 2.71 5.14
N ALA A 202 -5.44 3.93 4.99
CA ALA A 202 -6.63 4.18 4.19
C ALA A 202 -6.36 3.96 2.68
N GLU A 203 -5.13 4.22 2.23
CA GLU A 203 -4.72 3.87 0.86
C GLU A 203 -4.71 2.35 0.68
N ALA A 204 -4.10 1.62 1.62
CA ALA A 204 -4.04 0.16 1.54
C ALA A 204 -5.44 -0.47 1.56
N GLU A 205 -6.35 0.01 2.43
CA GLU A 205 -7.74 -0.43 2.48
C GLU A 205 -8.50 -0.17 1.16
N ALA A 206 -8.23 0.97 0.52
CA ALA A 206 -8.97 1.41 -0.65
C ALA A 206 -8.59 0.66 -1.93
N VAL A 207 -7.35 0.17 -2.07
CA VAL A 207 -6.85 -0.35 -3.35
C VAL A 207 -6.26 -1.75 -3.30
N CYS A 208 -5.81 -2.24 -2.13
CA CYS A 208 -5.10 -3.52 -2.05
C CYS A 208 -6.05 -4.71 -1.89
N ASP A 209 -5.77 -5.78 -2.64
CA ASP A 209 -6.45 -7.07 -2.47
C ASP A 209 -5.94 -7.80 -1.21
N ARG A 210 -4.61 -7.76 -1.01
CA ARG A 210 -3.91 -8.29 0.17
C ARG A 210 -2.87 -7.30 0.66
N VAL A 211 -2.54 -7.38 1.94
CA VAL A 211 -1.58 -6.51 2.60
C VAL A 211 -0.60 -7.33 3.43
N THR A 212 0.68 -7.04 3.27
CA THR A 212 1.76 -7.49 4.17
C THR A 212 2.09 -6.36 5.13
N LEU A 213 1.90 -6.59 6.42
CA LEU A 213 2.40 -5.69 7.46
C LEU A 213 3.87 -5.96 7.72
N ILE A 214 4.70 -4.92 7.64
CA ILE A 214 6.14 -5.01 7.89
C ILE A 214 6.57 -3.97 8.94
N ASP A 215 7.38 -4.40 9.89
CA ASP A 215 8.03 -3.50 10.87
C ASP A 215 9.45 -3.98 11.16
N ARG A 216 10.39 -3.03 11.24
CA ARG A 216 11.83 -3.30 11.53
C ARG A 216 12.41 -4.46 10.71
N GLY A 217 12.04 -4.51 9.43
CA GLY A 217 12.52 -5.53 8.50
C GLY A 217 11.84 -6.89 8.61
N LYS A 218 10.85 -7.08 9.48
CA LYS A 218 10.14 -8.36 9.68
C LYS A 218 8.69 -8.27 9.24
N ILE A 219 8.19 -9.34 8.63
CA ILE A 219 6.76 -9.48 8.34
C ILE A 219 6.03 -9.79 9.64
N LEU A 220 4.96 -9.04 9.89
CA LEU A 220 4.08 -9.20 11.04
C LEU A 220 2.86 -10.05 10.70
N ALA A 221 2.24 -9.78 9.55
CA ALA A 221 1.05 -10.48 9.06
C ALA A 221 0.93 -10.32 7.53
N VAL A 222 0.25 -11.27 6.88
CA VAL A 222 -0.11 -11.22 5.45
C VAL A 222 -1.57 -11.61 5.34
N GLU A 223 -2.43 -10.65 5.03
CA GLU A 223 -3.89 -10.86 5.03
C GLU A 223 -4.61 -9.93 4.05
N THR A 224 -5.90 -10.13 3.85
CA THR A 224 -6.74 -9.12 3.21
C THR A 224 -6.98 -7.95 4.16
N PRO A 225 -7.22 -6.71 3.68
CA PRO A 225 -7.54 -5.57 4.55
C PRO A 225 -8.69 -5.87 5.51
N ASN A 226 -9.74 -6.55 5.02
CA ASN A 226 -10.88 -6.94 5.83
C ASN A 226 -10.54 -7.99 6.91
N SER A 227 -9.65 -8.94 6.61
CA SER A 227 -9.21 -9.96 7.58
C SER A 227 -8.34 -9.36 8.67
N LEU A 228 -7.45 -8.42 8.32
CA LEU A 228 -6.63 -7.70 9.29
C LEU A 228 -7.50 -6.95 10.31
N GLY A 229 -8.56 -6.27 9.86
CA GLY A 229 -9.53 -5.63 10.74
C GLY A 229 -10.13 -6.59 11.79
N ARG A 230 -10.36 -7.85 11.40
CA ARG A 230 -10.90 -8.89 12.29
C ARG A 230 -9.87 -9.44 13.30
N MET A 231 -8.57 -9.32 13.04
CA MET A 231 -7.53 -9.81 13.96
C MET A 231 -7.43 -9.00 15.27
N VAL A 232 -7.88 -7.76 15.26
CA VAL A 232 -7.75 -6.81 16.38
C VAL A 232 -9.04 -6.62 17.18
N ALA A 233 -10.16 -6.60 16.50
CA ALA A 233 -11.44 -6.75 17.16
C ALA A 233 -12.13 -7.92 16.47
N GLN A 234 -12.41 -8.94 17.23
CA GLN A 234 -13.11 -10.10 16.69
C GLN A 234 -14.45 -9.69 16.04
N PHE A 235 -14.98 -8.44 16.35
CA PHE A 235 -16.31 -8.01 15.90
C PHE A 235 -16.46 -6.48 15.79
N GLU A 236 -17.62 -6.05 15.32
CA GLU A 236 -18.01 -4.67 15.10
C GLU A 236 -17.92 -3.80 16.37
N ARG A 237 -17.73 -2.50 16.17
CA ARG A 237 -17.83 -1.48 17.19
C ARG A 237 -19.07 -0.64 16.95
N ILE A 238 -19.70 -0.26 18.03
CA ILE A 238 -20.83 0.65 18.01
C ILE A 238 -20.45 1.88 18.83
N ASP A 239 -20.26 3.01 18.13
CA ASP A 239 -20.05 4.31 18.75
C ASP A 239 -21.37 5.07 18.79
N PHE A 240 -21.68 5.70 19.93
CA PHE A 240 -22.90 6.50 20.06
C PHE A 240 -22.71 7.71 20.95
N GLN A 241 -23.59 8.70 20.81
CA GLN A 241 -23.62 9.90 21.63
C GLN A 241 -24.92 9.95 22.42
N GLY A 242 -24.82 10.42 23.70
CA GLY A 242 -25.94 10.45 24.63
C GLY A 242 -26.13 9.13 25.36
N GLY A 243 -27.02 9.13 26.33
CA GLY A 243 -27.25 8.02 27.24
C GLY A 243 -26.74 8.32 28.67
N THR A 244 -27.19 7.52 29.61
CA THR A 244 -26.81 7.60 31.02
C THR A 244 -25.74 6.57 31.30
N ASP A 245 -25.03 6.72 32.46
CA ASP A 245 -24.05 5.72 32.90
C ASP A 245 -24.70 4.33 33.11
N ASP A 246 -25.98 4.29 33.46
CA ASP A 246 -26.77 3.06 33.57
C ASP A 246 -26.87 2.33 32.21
N LEU A 247 -26.96 3.07 31.10
CA LEU A 247 -27.01 2.48 29.76
C LEU A 247 -25.72 1.72 29.42
N LEU A 248 -24.55 2.25 29.80
CA LEU A 248 -23.28 1.55 29.61
C LEU A 248 -23.22 0.22 30.42
N GLN A 249 -23.76 0.18 31.62
CA GLN A 249 -23.82 -1.04 32.42
C GLN A 249 -24.77 -2.08 31.81
N ILE A 250 -25.91 -1.64 31.28
CA ILE A 250 -26.86 -2.49 30.55
C ILE A 250 -26.17 -3.07 29.30
N LEU A 251 -25.50 -2.23 28.49
CA LEU A 251 -24.79 -2.66 27.30
C LEU A 251 -23.65 -3.63 27.62
N ALA A 252 -22.89 -3.38 28.69
CA ALA A 252 -21.84 -4.28 29.14
C ALA A 252 -22.37 -5.67 29.60
N SER A 253 -23.65 -5.77 29.99
CA SER A 253 -24.29 -7.03 30.35
C SER A 253 -24.85 -7.83 29.19
N VAL A 254 -24.87 -7.26 27.98
CA VAL A 254 -25.37 -7.97 26.77
C VAL A 254 -24.39 -9.08 26.40
N PRO A 255 -24.87 -10.32 26.23
CA PRO A 255 -24.00 -11.43 25.81
C PRO A 255 -23.31 -11.15 24.50
N GLY A 256 -21.96 -11.30 24.46
CA GLY A 256 -21.14 -11.00 23.28
C GLY A 256 -20.68 -9.55 23.17
N VAL A 257 -20.81 -8.78 24.24
CA VAL A 257 -20.15 -7.48 24.40
C VAL A 257 -18.83 -7.68 25.17
N ALA A 258 -17.70 -7.29 24.54
CA ALA A 258 -16.37 -7.36 25.14
C ALA A 258 -16.10 -6.19 26.09
N SER A 259 -16.55 -5.00 25.71
CA SER A 259 -16.38 -3.81 26.53
C SER A 259 -17.39 -2.72 26.18
N ALA A 260 -17.77 -1.89 27.17
CA ALA A 260 -18.53 -0.67 26.98
C ALA A 260 -17.86 0.46 27.74
N LYS A 261 -17.42 1.54 27.05
CA LYS A 261 -16.56 2.58 27.64
C LYS A 261 -16.99 3.98 27.17
N LEU A 262 -16.75 4.96 28.02
CA LEU A 262 -16.75 6.37 27.62
C LEU A 262 -15.37 6.71 27.04
N MET A 263 -15.36 7.29 25.83
CA MET A 263 -14.14 7.71 25.16
C MET A 263 -13.76 9.14 25.56
N PRO A 264 -12.46 9.53 25.42
CA PRO A 264 -12.00 10.87 25.78
C PRO A 264 -12.68 12.02 25.03
N ASP A 265 -13.25 11.73 23.86
CA ASP A 265 -14.00 12.69 23.04
C ASP A 265 -15.49 12.83 23.42
N GLY A 266 -15.91 12.17 24.52
CA GLY A 266 -17.27 12.19 25.03
C GLY A 266 -18.25 11.26 24.30
N ARG A 267 -17.79 10.45 23.35
CA ARG A 267 -18.59 9.37 22.75
C ARG A 267 -18.51 8.11 23.61
N HIS A 268 -19.55 7.30 23.54
CA HIS A 268 -19.55 5.96 24.12
C HIS A 268 -19.18 4.95 23.05
N ARG A 269 -18.39 3.95 23.40
CA ARG A 269 -17.98 2.85 22.50
C ARG A 269 -18.33 1.51 23.13
N VAL A 270 -18.98 0.66 22.34
CA VAL A 270 -19.23 -0.76 22.66
C VAL A 270 -18.42 -1.61 21.68
N GLU A 271 -17.58 -2.47 22.21
CA GLU A 271 -16.82 -3.45 21.43
C GLU A 271 -17.51 -4.81 21.55
N LEU A 272 -17.74 -5.47 20.42
CA LEU A 272 -18.52 -6.70 20.35
C LEU A 272 -17.61 -7.92 20.16
N GLU A 273 -18.05 -9.09 20.64
CA GLU A 273 -17.40 -10.39 20.44
C GLU A 273 -18.17 -11.29 19.46
N SER A 274 -19.37 -10.88 19.05
CA SER A 274 -20.21 -11.67 18.13
C SER A 274 -21.10 -10.77 17.27
N GLU A 275 -21.34 -11.18 16.05
CA GLU A 275 -22.25 -10.48 15.13
C GLU A 275 -23.70 -10.46 15.66
N SER A 276 -24.08 -11.46 16.44
CA SER A 276 -25.40 -11.52 17.08
C SER A 276 -25.58 -10.45 18.17
N ALA A 277 -24.50 -10.04 18.85
CA ALA A 277 -24.53 -8.99 19.86
C ALA A 277 -24.82 -7.61 19.25
N SER A 278 -24.39 -7.36 18.00
CA SER A 278 -24.63 -6.09 17.30
C SER A 278 -26.10 -5.72 17.26
N ARG A 279 -26.94 -6.69 16.91
CA ARG A 279 -28.39 -6.48 16.85
C ARG A 279 -29.00 -6.17 18.22
N GLN A 280 -28.61 -6.90 19.26
CA GLN A 280 -29.13 -6.69 20.61
C GLN A 280 -28.71 -5.34 21.16
N VAL A 281 -27.44 -4.94 20.96
CA VAL A 281 -26.94 -3.64 21.37
C VAL A 281 -27.68 -2.51 20.63
N LEU A 282 -27.91 -2.62 19.33
CA LEU A 282 -28.67 -1.64 18.56
C LEU A 282 -30.11 -1.54 19.06
N GLU A 283 -30.78 -2.64 19.36
CA GLU A 283 -32.14 -2.66 19.93
C GLU A 283 -32.21 -1.92 21.27
N VAL A 284 -31.22 -2.15 22.15
CA VAL A 284 -31.12 -1.45 23.44
C VAL A 284 -30.88 0.06 23.25
N LEU A 285 -29.96 0.45 22.36
CA LEU A 285 -29.66 1.86 22.09
C LEU A 285 -30.88 2.60 21.52
N VAL A 286 -31.55 2.03 20.55
CA VAL A 286 -32.77 2.61 19.94
C VAL A 286 -33.88 2.71 20.99
N SER A 287 -34.07 1.68 21.83
CA SER A 287 -35.08 1.69 22.90
C SER A 287 -34.78 2.74 23.97
N ALA A 288 -33.50 3.05 24.19
CA ALA A 288 -33.05 4.12 25.08
C ALA A 288 -33.13 5.53 24.43
N GLY A 289 -33.63 5.65 23.20
CA GLY A 289 -33.78 6.93 22.49
C GLY A 289 -32.48 7.49 21.91
N VAL A 290 -31.43 6.69 21.80
CA VAL A 290 -30.17 7.10 21.17
C VAL A 290 -30.37 7.12 19.66
N SER A 291 -30.10 8.26 19.02
CA SER A 291 -30.29 8.46 17.57
C SER A 291 -28.97 8.62 16.80
N ALA A 292 -27.89 9.01 17.47
CA ALA A 292 -26.57 9.14 16.88
C ALA A 292 -25.74 7.88 17.11
N ILE A 293 -25.95 6.87 16.27
CA ILE A 293 -25.30 5.55 16.37
C ILE A 293 -24.46 5.37 15.09
N ASN A 294 -23.22 4.99 15.28
CA ASN A 294 -22.29 4.65 14.18
C ASN A 294 -21.73 3.25 14.41
N THR A 295 -21.92 2.37 13.45
CA THR A 295 -21.30 1.04 13.45
C THR A 295 -20.05 1.07 12.57
N SER A 296 -18.93 0.60 13.10
CA SER A 296 -17.67 0.57 12.37
C SER A 296 -16.90 -0.72 12.65
N ARG A 297 -16.04 -1.08 11.74
CA ARG A 297 -15.00 -2.10 11.97
C ARG A 297 -13.69 -1.40 12.30
N PRO A 298 -12.78 -2.05 13.04
CA PRO A 298 -11.46 -1.49 13.28
C PRO A 298 -10.75 -1.18 11.98
N SER A 299 -10.14 0.00 11.91
CA SER A 299 -9.28 0.36 10.78
C SER A 299 -7.96 -0.42 10.80
N LEU A 300 -7.28 -0.51 9.65
CA LEU A 300 -5.93 -1.08 9.58
C LEU A 300 -4.94 -0.36 10.52
N GLU A 301 -5.14 0.93 10.80
CA GLU A 301 -4.32 1.69 11.74
C GLU A 301 -4.41 1.15 13.16
N GLU A 302 -5.62 0.85 13.62
CA GLU A 302 -5.86 0.27 14.94
C GLU A 302 -5.30 -1.16 15.03
N VAL A 303 -5.44 -1.94 13.94
CA VAL A 303 -4.81 -3.26 13.80
C VAL A 303 -3.30 -3.17 13.97
N TYR A 304 -2.70 -2.26 13.24
CA TYR A 304 -1.26 -2.05 13.26
C TYR A 304 -0.78 -1.66 14.67
N LEU A 305 -1.44 -0.70 15.33
CA LEU A 305 -1.11 -0.27 16.68
C LEU A 305 -1.24 -1.42 17.69
N HIS A 306 -2.26 -2.28 17.56
CA HIS A 306 -2.45 -3.44 18.42
C HIS A 306 -1.35 -4.49 18.24
N VAL A 307 -1.02 -4.83 16.98
CA VAL A 307 0.02 -5.83 16.66
C VAL A 307 1.41 -5.38 17.14
N ILE A 308 1.70 -4.07 17.09
CA ILE A 308 2.97 -3.52 17.59
C ILE A 308 2.93 -3.35 19.12
N GLY A 309 1.83 -2.85 19.68
CA GLY A 309 1.68 -2.64 21.13
C GLY A 309 1.91 -3.92 21.93
N ASN A 310 1.40 -5.05 21.46
CA ASN A 310 1.58 -6.36 22.09
C ASN A 310 3.02 -6.93 22.02
N ARG A 311 3.96 -6.24 21.34
CA ARG A 311 5.38 -6.65 21.27
C ARG A 311 6.31 -5.82 22.15
N THR A 312 5.76 -4.78 22.79
CA THR A 312 6.53 -3.91 23.71
C THR A 312 6.40 -4.34 25.18
N GLU A 313 5.60 -5.35 25.45
CA GLU A 313 5.56 -6.11 26.71
C GLU A 313 6.33 -7.45 26.55
#